data_9bfed92e425985c50906bd3f5a1e373e
#
_entry.id   9bfed92e425985c50906bd3f5a1e373e
#
_cell.length_a   1.000
_cell.length_b   1.000
_cell.length_c   1.000
_cell.angle_alpha   90.00
_cell.angle_beta   90.00
_cell.angle_gamma   90.00
#
_symmetry.space_group_name_H-M   'P 1'
#
loop_
_entity.id
_entity.type
_entity.pdbx_description
1 polymer ?
#
loop_
_entity_poly.entity_id
_entity_poly.type
_entity_poly.pdbx_seq_one_letter_code
_entity_poly.pdbx_strand_id
1 'polypeptide(L)'
;MSARSGKRSAIGGLLGLLLGAGSLALLVGPAAAPSARPDPHPGGPRSGPGSAEAPDRRGASRQPTAATSGLAPDSSAPASSSPTSPQDRPALDVVQADRVVRLVNRARGAAGCAALGVDDRVVAAAEAHSADMASREYFAHTSPEGVDFATRMREAGYPRPAGENIAMGQRSAEDVVGAWLDSEGHRRNILDCSFTTTGVGLDTRGWYWTQNFGR
;
A
#
# COMPACT_ATOMS: atom_id res chain seq x y z
N MET A 1 -21.47 -74.98 -4.66
CA MET A 1 -22.24 -75.16 -3.43
C MET A 1 -22.10 -73.87 -2.60
N SER A 2 -23.04 -73.06 -2.30
CA SER A 2 -24.47 -73.10 -2.21
C SER A 2 -24.95 -71.62 -2.36
N ALA A 3 -25.97 -71.42 -3.11
CA ALA A 3 -26.71 -70.16 -3.23
C ALA A 3 -27.66 -69.96 -2.05
N ARG A 4 -27.99 -68.69 -1.76
CA ARG A 4 -29.31 -68.22 -1.28
C ARG A 4 -29.24 -66.65 -1.26
N SER A 5 -29.90 -65.93 -2.09
CA SER A 5 -31.34 -65.76 -2.38
C SER A 5 -32.12 -65.09 -1.21
N GLY A 6 -32.72 -63.99 -1.56
CA GLY A 6 -33.94 -63.45 -0.99
C GLY A 6 -33.76 -62.17 -0.18
N LYS A 7 -34.57 -61.12 -0.24
CA LYS A 7 -35.92 -60.92 -0.75
C LYS A 7 -36.16 -59.43 -0.95
N ARG A 8 -36.98 -59.10 -1.92
CA ARG A 8 -37.61 -57.79 -2.15
C ARG A 8 -38.69 -57.54 -1.11
N SER A 9 -38.87 -56.32 -0.69
CA SER A 9 -40.17 -55.85 -0.22
C SER A 9 -40.37 -54.40 -0.64
N ALA A 10 -41.28 -54.23 -1.54
CA ALA A 10 -41.99 -52.98 -1.82
C ALA A 10 -43.21 -52.89 -0.94
N ILE A 11 -43.75 -51.76 -0.70
CA ILE A 11 -45.08 -51.32 -0.23
C ILE A 11 -44.82 -50.03 0.61
N GLY A 12 -45.41 -48.91 0.42
CA GLY A 12 -46.60 -48.50 -0.27
C GLY A 12 -46.70 -47.00 -0.14
N GLY A 13 -47.42 -46.38 -1.02
CA GLY A 13 -47.66 -44.96 -1.12
C GLY A 13 -48.51 -44.37 0.01
N LEU A 14 -48.37 -43.10 0.16
CA LEU A 14 -49.45 -42.27 0.70
C LEU A 14 -49.48 -40.93 -0.02
N LEU A 15 -50.54 -40.71 -0.70
CA LEU A 15 -51.00 -39.52 -1.38
C LEU A 15 -51.42 -38.53 -0.28
N GLY A 16 -50.78 -37.39 -0.18
CA GLY A 16 -51.15 -36.28 0.73
C GLY A 16 -51.33 -35.02 -0.06
N LEU A 17 -52.56 -34.76 -0.43
CA LEU A 17 -53.07 -33.51 -0.97
C LEU A 17 -53.30 -32.53 0.18
N LEU A 18 -52.67 -31.34 0.19
CA LEU A 18 -53.10 -30.20 1.01
C LEU A 18 -52.61 -28.89 0.43
N LEU A 19 -53.54 -28.18 -0.15
CA LEU A 19 -54.01 -26.82 0.20
C LEU A 19 -52.98 -25.69 0.21
N GLY A 20 -53.22 -24.79 -0.73
CA GLY A 20 -52.58 -23.54 -0.93
C GLY A 20 -52.65 -22.61 0.28
N ALA A 21 -51.59 -21.91 0.53
CA ALA A 21 -51.60 -20.65 1.24
C ALA A 21 -50.87 -19.66 0.33
N GLY A 22 -51.63 -18.71 -0.20
CA GLY A 22 -51.12 -17.61 -0.99
C GLY A 22 -50.24 -16.74 -0.11
N SER A 23 -48.97 -16.71 -0.42
CA SER A 23 -48.04 -15.68 0.09
C SER A 23 -48.11 -14.46 -0.80
N LEU A 24 -48.74 -13.45 -0.28
CA LEU A 24 -48.73 -12.09 -0.82
C LEU A 24 -47.27 -11.58 -0.78
N ALA A 25 -46.62 -11.61 -1.92
CA ALA A 25 -45.30 -11.00 -2.06
C ALA A 25 -45.48 -9.47 -2.06
N LEU A 26 -45.15 -8.84 -0.91
CA LEU A 26 -44.93 -7.42 -0.88
C LEU A 26 -43.67 -7.13 -1.73
N LEU A 27 -43.88 -6.50 -2.87
CA LEU A 27 -42.83 -5.85 -3.67
C LEU A 27 -42.32 -4.66 -2.86
N VAL A 28 -41.29 -4.89 -2.05
CA VAL A 28 -40.45 -3.83 -1.51
C VAL A 28 -39.52 -3.42 -2.66
N GLY A 29 -39.85 -2.27 -3.27
CA GLY A 29 -38.97 -1.66 -4.27
C GLY A 29 -37.63 -1.30 -3.64
N PRO A 30 -36.53 -1.29 -4.44
CA PRO A 30 -35.24 -0.88 -3.91
C PRO A 30 -35.30 0.57 -3.45
N ALA A 31 -35.04 0.80 -2.19
CA ALA A 31 -34.85 2.13 -1.64
C ALA A 31 -33.64 2.77 -2.35
N ALA A 32 -33.90 3.90 -3.03
CA ALA A 32 -32.85 4.70 -3.61
C ALA A 32 -31.89 5.15 -2.51
N ALA A 33 -30.63 4.78 -2.63
CA ALA A 33 -29.57 5.27 -1.78
C ALA A 33 -29.46 6.80 -1.96
N PRO A 34 -29.28 7.57 -0.87
CA PRO A 34 -29.04 9.00 -1.01
C PRO A 34 -27.69 9.22 -1.71
N SER A 35 -27.73 9.97 -2.82
CA SER A 35 -26.53 10.45 -3.51
C SER A 35 -25.68 11.25 -2.53
N ALA A 36 -24.53 10.74 -2.17
CA ALA A 36 -23.53 11.49 -1.44
C ALA A 36 -23.08 12.67 -2.31
N ARG A 37 -23.36 13.88 -1.85
CA ARG A 37 -22.80 15.11 -2.42
C ARG A 37 -21.29 15.09 -2.16
N PRO A 38 -20.45 15.48 -3.14
CA PRO A 38 -19.05 15.71 -2.84
C PRO A 38 -18.92 16.92 -1.92
N ASP A 39 -18.18 16.76 -0.84
CA ASP A 39 -17.84 17.83 0.08
C ASP A 39 -17.03 18.92 -0.66
N PRO A 40 -17.34 20.22 -0.44
CA PRO A 40 -16.55 21.30 -1.00
C PRO A 40 -15.21 21.37 -0.27
N HIS A 41 -14.12 21.26 -1.00
CA HIS A 41 -12.78 21.54 -0.51
C HIS A 41 -12.71 22.94 0.12
N PRO A 42 -12.18 23.12 1.33
CA PRO A 42 -11.86 24.43 1.83
C PRO A 42 -10.73 25.04 0.99
N GLY A 43 -11.01 26.21 0.42
CA GLY A 43 -10.09 26.93 -0.45
C GLY A 43 -8.78 27.27 0.25
N GLY A 44 -7.66 26.96 -0.40
CA GLY A 44 -6.35 27.39 -0.03
C GLY A 44 -6.18 28.91 -0.16
N PRO A 45 -5.24 29.50 0.58
CA PRO A 45 -5.04 30.95 0.58
C PRO A 45 -4.51 31.46 -0.76
N ARG A 46 -5.13 32.52 -1.24
CA ARG A 46 -4.72 33.26 -2.43
C ARG A 46 -3.40 33.99 -2.13
N SER A 47 -2.38 33.70 -2.90
CA SER A 47 -1.15 34.47 -2.95
C SER A 47 -1.40 35.79 -3.70
N GLY A 48 -1.23 36.91 -3.02
CA GLY A 48 -1.14 38.22 -3.64
C GLY A 48 0.31 38.52 -4.03
N PRO A 49 0.55 39.38 -5.05
CA PRO A 49 1.90 39.71 -5.50
C PRO A 49 2.52 40.82 -4.64
N GLY A 50 3.70 40.58 -4.11
CA GLY A 50 4.52 41.54 -3.44
C GLY A 50 5.93 41.55 -4.06
N SER A 51 6.14 42.52 -4.94
CA SER A 51 7.47 42.93 -5.40
C SER A 51 8.17 43.75 -4.32
N ALA A 52 9.46 43.46 -4.05
CA ALA A 52 10.50 44.38 -3.58
C ALA A 52 11.83 43.64 -3.59
N GLU A 53 12.67 43.93 -4.54
CA GLU A 53 13.80 44.86 -4.56
C GLU A 53 14.97 44.43 -3.68
N ALA A 54 16.08 44.10 -4.35
CA ALA A 54 17.39 43.84 -3.82
C ALA A 54 18.09 45.19 -3.40
N PRO A 55 19.09 45.16 -2.54
CA PRO A 55 20.29 45.89 -2.86
C PRO A 55 21.56 45.02 -2.84
N ASP A 56 22.30 45.27 -3.89
CA ASP A 56 23.72 45.06 -4.15
C ASP A 56 24.60 45.60 -2.97
N ARG A 57 25.56 44.80 -2.52
CA ARG A 57 26.81 45.30 -1.93
C ARG A 57 27.98 44.40 -2.28
N ARG A 58 28.76 44.94 -3.23
CA ARG A 58 30.16 44.59 -3.49
C ARG A 58 31.04 44.93 -2.27
N GLY A 59 32.13 44.19 -2.11
CA GLY A 59 33.25 44.58 -1.20
C GLY A 59 34.16 43.40 -0.91
N ALA A 60 35.11 43.19 -1.79
CA ALA A 60 36.56 43.36 -1.67
C ALA A 60 37.32 42.33 -0.81
N SER A 61 38.07 41.57 -1.55
CA SER A 61 39.47 41.13 -1.36
C SER A 61 40.17 41.35 -0.03
N ARG A 62 40.77 40.27 0.49
CA ARG A 62 42.19 40.23 0.94
C ARG A 62 42.61 38.80 1.27
N GLN A 63 43.52 38.25 0.48
CA GLN A 63 44.50 37.28 0.99
C GLN A 63 45.61 38.02 1.70
N PRO A 64 46.29 37.40 2.68
CA PRO A 64 47.71 37.10 2.44
C PRO A 64 48.15 35.69 2.86
N THR A 65 48.93 35.08 1.99
CA THR A 65 50.22 34.42 2.11
C THR A 65 50.61 33.67 3.38
N ALA A 66 50.86 32.36 3.15
CA ALA A 66 51.97 31.47 3.48
C ALA A 66 52.67 31.51 4.86
N ALA A 67 52.74 30.36 5.48
CA ALA A 67 53.97 29.75 6.05
C ALA A 67 53.73 28.27 6.38
N THR A 68 54.35 27.45 5.74
CA THR A 68 55.26 26.31 5.88
C THR A 68 55.33 25.58 7.24
N SER A 69 55.36 24.23 7.08
CA SER A 69 56.03 23.20 7.87
C SER A 69 55.18 22.39 8.83
N GLY A 70 55.13 21.08 8.50
CA GLY A 70 55.53 20.07 9.47
C GLY A 70 54.69 18.80 9.54
N LEU A 71 55.20 17.73 8.89
CA LEU A 71 55.17 16.32 9.30
C LEU A 71 53.81 15.60 9.55
N ALA A 72 53.53 14.78 8.56
CA ALA A 72 53.48 13.31 8.50
C ALA A 72 52.25 12.60 9.09
N PRO A 73 51.94 11.36 8.64
CA PRO A 73 50.61 11.04 8.14
C PRO A 73 49.89 10.24 9.18
N ASP A 74 48.73 10.66 9.51
CA ASP A 74 47.77 9.77 10.16
C ASP A 74 46.73 9.33 9.13
N SER A 75 46.87 8.12 8.67
CA SER A 75 45.96 7.43 7.78
C SER A 75 44.68 7.07 8.52
N SER A 76 43.83 8.05 8.68
CA SER A 76 42.43 7.78 9.00
C SER A 76 41.62 7.89 7.70
N ALA A 77 41.52 6.78 7.01
CA ALA A 77 40.56 6.61 5.92
C ALA A 77 39.16 6.98 6.42
N PRO A 78 38.38 7.81 5.69
CA PRO A 78 36.99 7.98 6.00
C PRO A 78 36.31 6.61 5.86
N ALA A 79 35.67 6.15 6.92
CA ALA A 79 34.82 4.99 6.87
C ALA A 79 33.82 5.19 5.74
N SER A 80 34.00 4.44 4.66
CA SER A 80 33.01 4.27 3.63
C SER A 80 31.76 3.77 4.33
N SER A 81 30.76 4.62 4.45
CA SER A 81 29.41 4.20 4.79
C SER A 81 28.96 3.28 3.66
N SER A 82 29.13 2.00 3.86
CA SER A 82 28.58 0.96 3.01
C SER A 82 27.06 1.21 2.90
N PRO A 83 26.45 1.07 1.72
CA PRO A 83 24.99 1.16 1.63
C PRO A 83 24.39 0.16 2.59
N THR A 84 23.48 0.65 3.44
CA THR A 84 22.73 -0.15 4.42
C THR A 84 22.14 -1.37 3.73
N SER A 85 22.64 -2.54 4.09
CA SER A 85 22.16 -3.82 3.55
C SER A 85 20.68 -4.00 3.89
N PRO A 86 19.88 -4.72 3.08
CA PRO A 86 18.50 -5.09 3.42
C PRO A 86 18.34 -5.77 4.79
N GLN A 87 19.44 -6.23 5.38
CA GLN A 87 19.49 -6.88 6.70
C GLN A 87 19.43 -5.90 7.89
N ASP A 88 19.60 -4.58 7.65
CA ASP A 88 19.56 -3.56 8.72
C ASP A 88 18.16 -2.94 8.90
N ARG A 89 17.12 -3.50 8.27
CA ARG A 89 15.74 -3.06 8.51
C ARG A 89 15.31 -3.44 9.92
N PRO A 90 14.54 -2.60 10.61
CA PRO A 90 13.92 -2.99 11.86
C PRO A 90 13.14 -4.30 11.68
N ALA A 91 13.43 -5.31 12.49
CA ALA A 91 12.86 -6.65 12.32
C ALA A 91 11.31 -6.64 12.31
N LEU A 92 10.71 -5.69 13.03
CA LEU A 92 9.26 -5.53 13.10
C LEU A 92 8.66 -5.12 11.75
N ASP A 93 9.24 -4.14 11.07
CA ASP A 93 8.72 -3.63 9.81
C ASP A 93 8.76 -4.70 8.71
N VAL A 94 9.86 -5.46 8.65
CA VAL A 94 10.02 -6.59 7.71
C VAL A 94 8.98 -7.68 8.00
N VAL A 95 8.83 -8.10 9.26
CA VAL A 95 7.89 -9.15 9.65
C VAL A 95 6.44 -8.75 9.33
N GLN A 96 6.09 -7.50 9.59
CA GLN A 96 4.75 -6.99 9.31
C GLN A 96 4.50 -6.85 7.80
N ALA A 97 5.46 -6.34 7.03
CA ALA A 97 5.35 -6.22 5.57
C ALA A 97 5.17 -7.60 4.91
N ASP A 98 5.98 -8.59 5.30
CA ASP A 98 5.83 -9.97 4.84
C ASP A 98 4.46 -10.56 5.21
N ARG A 99 3.95 -10.23 6.38
CA ARG A 99 2.63 -10.68 6.83
C ARG A 99 1.53 -10.08 5.97
N VAL A 100 1.62 -8.79 5.60
CA VAL A 100 0.70 -8.13 4.65
C VAL A 100 0.68 -8.88 3.32
N VAL A 101 1.84 -9.18 2.73
CA VAL A 101 1.92 -9.91 1.46
C VAL A 101 1.21 -11.26 1.55
N ARG A 102 1.43 -12.02 2.64
CA ARG A 102 0.75 -13.31 2.83
C ARG A 102 -0.76 -13.18 2.96
N LEU A 103 -1.26 -12.18 3.70
CA LEU A 103 -2.68 -11.92 3.88
C LEU A 103 -3.35 -11.49 2.57
N VAL A 104 -2.74 -10.58 1.83
CA VAL A 104 -3.17 -10.15 0.50
C VAL A 104 -3.23 -11.33 -0.47
N ASN A 105 -2.17 -12.14 -0.53
CA ASN A 105 -2.15 -13.32 -1.41
C ASN A 105 -3.19 -14.38 -1.02
N ARG A 106 -3.54 -14.50 0.26
CA ARG A 106 -4.66 -15.34 0.70
C ARG A 106 -6.00 -14.81 0.18
N ALA A 107 -6.24 -13.49 0.31
CA ALA A 107 -7.46 -12.87 -0.20
C ALA A 107 -7.57 -13.01 -1.72
N ARG A 108 -6.46 -12.82 -2.45
CA ARG A 108 -6.38 -13.03 -3.90
C ARG A 108 -6.70 -14.47 -4.31
N GLY A 109 -6.11 -15.45 -3.63
CA GLY A 109 -6.38 -16.87 -3.87
C GLY A 109 -7.86 -17.21 -3.67
N ALA A 110 -8.50 -16.67 -2.63
CA ALA A 110 -9.94 -16.83 -2.38
C ALA A 110 -10.80 -16.20 -3.50
N ALA A 111 -10.29 -15.16 -4.18
CA ALA A 111 -10.94 -14.50 -5.31
C ALA A 111 -10.56 -15.09 -6.68
N GLY A 112 -9.74 -16.16 -6.72
CA GLY A 112 -9.32 -16.80 -7.96
C GLY A 112 -8.15 -16.12 -8.69
N CYS A 113 -7.48 -15.12 -8.08
CA CYS A 113 -6.30 -14.50 -8.66
C CYS A 113 -5.02 -15.24 -8.28
N ALA A 114 -4.02 -15.20 -9.17
CA ALA A 114 -2.67 -15.64 -8.85
C ALA A 114 -2.06 -14.80 -7.71
N ALA A 115 -1.15 -15.42 -6.94
CA ALA A 115 -0.39 -14.73 -5.93
C ALA A 115 0.53 -13.67 -6.57
N LEU A 116 0.71 -12.54 -5.87
CA LEU A 116 1.70 -11.52 -6.22
C LEU A 116 3.10 -11.98 -5.78
N GLY A 117 4.07 -11.82 -6.67
CA GLY A 117 5.48 -11.92 -6.31
C GLY A 117 5.98 -10.63 -5.65
N VAL A 118 6.99 -10.74 -4.79
CA VAL A 118 7.66 -9.57 -4.21
C VAL A 118 8.82 -9.16 -5.11
N ASP A 119 8.97 -7.86 -5.35
CA ASP A 119 10.09 -7.27 -6.09
C ASP A 119 10.74 -6.20 -5.21
N ASP A 120 12.05 -6.31 -4.98
CA ASP A 120 12.80 -5.43 -4.08
C ASP A 120 12.76 -3.95 -4.48
N ARG A 121 12.63 -3.65 -5.77
CA ARG A 121 12.48 -2.28 -6.27
C ARG A 121 11.12 -1.69 -5.89
N VAL A 122 10.08 -2.53 -5.92
CA VAL A 122 8.72 -2.15 -5.50
C VAL A 122 8.66 -1.98 -3.99
N VAL A 123 9.38 -2.84 -3.24
CA VAL A 123 9.55 -2.70 -1.78
C VAL A 123 10.26 -1.39 -1.45
N ALA A 124 11.39 -1.11 -2.10
CA ALA A 124 12.15 0.13 -1.86
C ALA A 124 11.32 1.40 -2.10
N ALA A 125 10.52 1.43 -3.19
CA ALA A 125 9.62 2.55 -3.45
C ALA A 125 8.52 2.70 -2.37
N ALA A 126 7.98 1.60 -1.87
CA ALA A 126 6.96 1.60 -0.82
C ALA A 126 7.52 2.05 0.53
N GLU A 127 8.70 1.55 0.91
CA GLU A 127 9.39 1.94 2.15
C GLU A 127 9.75 3.43 2.14
N ALA A 128 10.33 3.90 1.04
CA ALA A 128 10.69 5.31 0.89
C ALA A 128 9.45 6.23 1.05
N HIS A 129 8.31 5.85 0.50
CA HIS A 129 7.09 6.65 0.63
C HIS A 129 6.51 6.61 2.04
N SER A 130 6.50 5.44 2.70
CA SER A 130 6.07 5.34 4.10
C SER A 130 6.95 6.17 5.03
N ALA A 131 8.27 6.14 4.82
CA ALA A 131 9.22 6.94 5.58
C ALA A 131 9.08 8.45 5.29
N ASP A 132 8.80 8.84 4.04
CA ASP A 132 8.57 10.23 3.65
C ASP A 132 7.30 10.78 4.30
N MET A 133 6.18 10.05 4.21
CA MET A 133 4.94 10.40 4.90
C MET A 133 5.14 10.60 6.41
N ALA A 134 5.86 9.67 7.05
CA ALA A 134 6.12 9.71 8.48
C ALA A 134 7.06 10.86 8.90
N SER A 135 8.11 11.14 8.12
CA SER A 135 9.11 12.14 8.45
C SER A 135 8.62 13.59 8.23
N ARG A 136 7.69 13.76 7.30
CA ARG A 136 7.15 15.05 6.89
C ARG A 136 5.70 15.26 7.33
N GLU A 137 5.16 14.31 8.09
CA GLU A 137 3.82 14.37 8.70
C GLU A 137 2.69 14.67 7.69
N TYR A 138 2.71 13.98 6.54
CA TYR A 138 1.61 14.04 5.57
C TYR A 138 1.04 12.65 5.28
N PHE A 139 -0.17 12.59 4.70
CA PHE A 139 -0.80 11.34 4.27
C PHE A 139 -1.47 11.54 2.92
N ALA A 140 -0.80 11.13 1.85
CA ALA A 140 -1.29 11.26 0.48
C ALA A 140 -0.54 10.30 -0.46
N HIS A 141 -1.18 9.94 -1.58
CA HIS A 141 -0.56 9.16 -2.66
C HIS A 141 0.55 9.91 -3.41
N THR A 142 0.49 11.23 -3.40
CA THR A 142 1.44 12.12 -4.09
C THR A 142 2.23 12.90 -3.03
N SER A 143 3.54 12.96 -3.19
CA SER A 143 4.39 13.74 -2.29
C SER A 143 4.10 15.24 -2.40
N PRO A 144 4.49 16.06 -1.41
CA PRO A 144 4.34 17.52 -1.50
C PRO A 144 4.98 18.16 -2.74
N GLU A 145 5.99 17.51 -3.35
CA GLU A 145 6.63 17.94 -4.60
C GLU A 145 5.86 17.49 -5.87
N GLY A 146 4.77 16.75 -5.72
CA GLY A 146 3.97 16.26 -6.85
C GLY A 146 4.42 14.91 -7.41
N VAL A 147 5.29 14.17 -6.71
CA VAL A 147 5.76 12.85 -7.17
C VAL A 147 4.73 11.78 -6.81
N ASP A 148 4.16 11.14 -7.83
CA ASP A 148 3.19 10.07 -7.68
C ASP A 148 3.85 8.68 -7.49
N PHE A 149 3.04 7.66 -7.14
CA PHE A 149 3.53 6.30 -6.91
C PHE A 149 4.21 5.70 -8.14
N ALA A 150 3.70 6.01 -9.34
CA ALA A 150 4.23 5.44 -10.56
C ALA A 150 5.63 6.01 -10.87
N THR A 151 5.84 7.27 -10.59
CA THR A 151 7.16 7.92 -10.70
C THR A 151 8.13 7.34 -9.68
N ARG A 152 7.74 7.22 -8.40
CA ARG A 152 8.58 6.61 -7.36
C ARG A 152 9.00 5.18 -7.71
N MET A 153 8.09 4.36 -8.22
CA MET A 153 8.41 3.00 -8.64
C MET A 153 9.39 2.96 -9.82
N ARG A 154 9.23 3.87 -10.80
CA ARG A 154 10.17 3.95 -11.94
C ARG A 154 11.55 4.44 -11.52
N GLU A 155 11.63 5.41 -10.61
CA GLU A 155 12.89 5.88 -10.03
C GLU A 155 13.61 4.79 -9.25
N ALA A 156 12.85 3.90 -8.58
CA ALA A 156 13.38 2.68 -7.98
C ALA A 156 13.75 1.59 -9.01
N GLY A 157 13.57 1.84 -10.30
CA GLY A 157 13.92 0.93 -11.39
C GLY A 157 12.83 -0.06 -11.78
N TYR A 158 11.59 0.06 -11.27
CA TYR A 158 10.51 -0.83 -11.63
C TYR A 158 9.71 -0.27 -12.83
N PRO A 159 9.64 -0.98 -13.98
CA PRO A 159 9.18 -0.38 -15.24
C PRO A 159 7.65 -0.32 -15.43
N ARG A 160 6.88 -1.14 -14.70
CA ARG A 160 5.43 -1.32 -14.93
C ARG A 160 4.57 -1.10 -13.68
N PRO A 161 4.62 0.11 -13.07
CA PRO A 161 3.76 0.44 -11.93
C PRO A 161 2.28 0.33 -12.31
N ALA A 162 1.43 -0.07 -11.37
CA ALA A 162 0.03 -0.37 -11.67
C ALA A 162 -0.97 0.16 -10.63
N GLY A 163 -0.62 0.27 -9.37
CA GLY A 163 -1.49 0.78 -8.33
C GLY A 163 -0.78 0.97 -6.99
N GLU A 164 -1.45 1.64 -6.07
CA GLU A 164 -0.97 1.87 -4.71
C GLU A 164 -2.13 1.84 -3.72
N ASN A 165 -1.89 1.25 -2.56
CA ASN A 165 -2.71 1.40 -1.35
C ASN A 165 -1.85 2.06 -0.27
N ILE A 166 -2.42 3.04 0.43
CA ILE A 166 -1.80 3.61 1.63
C ILE A 166 -2.74 3.50 2.82
N ALA A 167 -2.18 3.46 4.03
CA ALA A 167 -2.93 3.50 5.27
C ALA A 167 -2.09 4.12 6.40
N MET A 168 -2.75 4.60 7.45
CA MET A 168 -2.08 5.20 8.59
C MET A 168 -2.80 4.81 9.90
N GLY A 169 -2.03 4.45 10.92
CA GLY A 169 -2.53 4.19 12.26
C GLY A 169 -2.82 2.73 12.59
N GLN A 170 -2.92 1.83 11.60
CA GLN A 170 -3.11 0.40 11.84
C GLN A 170 -1.83 -0.22 12.40
N ARG A 171 -1.94 -0.93 13.51
CA ARG A 171 -0.78 -1.42 14.27
C ARG A 171 -0.38 -2.87 13.97
N SER A 172 -1.10 -3.51 13.05
CA SER A 172 -0.79 -4.87 12.60
C SER A 172 -1.08 -5.06 11.12
N ALA A 173 -0.49 -6.08 10.53
CA ALA A 173 -0.75 -6.50 9.17
C ALA A 173 -2.21 -6.92 8.98
N GLU A 174 -2.81 -7.55 9.99
CA GLU A 174 -4.21 -7.95 9.99
C GLU A 174 -5.14 -6.73 9.92
N ASP A 175 -4.88 -5.71 10.73
CA ASP A 175 -5.69 -4.50 10.78
C ASP A 175 -5.62 -3.73 9.46
N VAL A 176 -4.41 -3.55 8.90
CA VAL A 176 -4.25 -2.79 7.65
C VAL A 176 -4.85 -3.51 6.46
N VAL A 177 -4.66 -4.83 6.34
CA VAL A 177 -5.25 -5.61 5.24
C VAL A 177 -6.77 -5.68 5.39
N GLY A 178 -7.28 -5.82 6.62
CA GLY A 178 -8.72 -5.73 6.90
C GLY A 178 -9.29 -4.39 6.42
N ALA A 179 -8.70 -3.27 6.85
CA ALA A 179 -9.12 -1.93 6.43
C ALA A 179 -9.08 -1.73 4.91
N TRP A 180 -8.05 -2.24 4.24
CA TRP A 180 -7.98 -2.16 2.77
C TRP A 180 -9.05 -3.03 2.09
N LEU A 181 -9.34 -4.22 2.60
CA LEU A 181 -10.38 -5.08 2.03
C LEU A 181 -11.80 -4.55 2.28
N ASP A 182 -12.02 -3.77 3.32
CA ASP A 182 -13.29 -3.12 3.60
C ASP A 182 -13.52 -1.86 2.75
N SER A 183 -12.46 -1.26 2.23
CA SER A 183 -12.50 -0.11 1.33
C SER A 183 -12.59 -0.56 -0.13
N GLU A 184 -13.62 -0.12 -0.87
CA GLU A 184 -13.84 -0.52 -2.25
C GLU A 184 -12.63 -0.21 -3.17
N GLY A 185 -12.04 0.98 -3.03
CA GLY A 185 -10.88 1.40 -3.84
C GLY A 185 -9.65 0.53 -3.60
N HIS A 186 -9.29 0.35 -2.33
CA HIS A 186 -8.13 -0.45 -1.96
C HIS A 186 -8.34 -1.94 -2.27
N ARG A 187 -9.55 -2.47 -2.05
CA ARG A 187 -9.91 -3.85 -2.39
C ARG A 187 -9.81 -4.11 -3.89
N ARG A 188 -10.22 -3.15 -4.75
CA ARG A 188 -10.04 -3.29 -6.21
C ARG A 188 -8.58 -3.49 -6.58
N ASN A 189 -7.66 -2.75 -5.98
CA ASN A 189 -6.23 -2.95 -6.21
C ASN A 189 -5.77 -4.33 -5.75
N ILE A 190 -6.16 -4.78 -4.56
CA ILE A 190 -5.78 -6.10 -4.04
C ILE A 190 -6.28 -7.23 -4.94
N LEU A 191 -7.51 -7.12 -5.45
CA LEU A 191 -8.17 -8.17 -6.22
C LEU A 191 -8.09 -7.99 -7.74
N ASP A 192 -7.27 -7.05 -8.22
CA ASP A 192 -6.96 -6.96 -9.66
C ASP A 192 -6.04 -8.11 -10.07
N CYS A 193 -6.61 -9.11 -10.76
CA CYS A 193 -5.87 -10.28 -11.22
C CYS A 193 -4.81 -9.96 -12.28
N SER A 194 -4.83 -8.77 -12.89
CA SER A 194 -3.79 -8.35 -13.85
C SER A 194 -2.49 -7.93 -13.16
N PHE A 195 -2.50 -7.69 -11.85
CA PHE A 195 -1.30 -7.38 -11.09
C PHE A 195 -0.54 -8.67 -10.77
N THR A 196 0.78 -8.63 -10.95
CA THR A 196 1.67 -9.77 -10.77
C THR A 196 2.71 -9.57 -9.66
N THR A 197 2.93 -8.32 -9.26
CA THR A 197 4.03 -7.93 -8.38
C THR A 197 3.52 -7.00 -7.29
N THR A 198 4.13 -7.07 -6.11
CA THR A 198 3.87 -6.15 -5.00
C THR A 198 5.15 -5.86 -4.22
N GLY A 199 5.14 -4.74 -3.49
CA GLY A 199 6.08 -4.40 -2.43
C GLY A 199 5.35 -3.64 -1.35
N VAL A 200 5.73 -3.87 -0.10
CA VAL A 200 5.10 -3.25 1.08
C VAL A 200 6.17 -2.53 1.90
N GLY A 201 5.88 -1.30 2.27
CA GLY A 201 6.66 -0.49 3.20
C GLY A 201 5.85 -0.13 4.44
N LEU A 202 6.52 -0.09 5.58
CA LEU A 202 5.98 0.35 6.85
C LEU A 202 6.96 1.30 7.54
N ASP A 203 6.44 2.43 8.04
CA ASP A 203 7.14 3.27 9.02
C ASP A 203 6.33 3.29 10.32
N THR A 204 6.93 2.85 11.42
CA THR A 204 6.24 2.69 12.72
C THR A 204 6.07 3.99 13.49
N ARG A 205 6.70 5.10 13.10
CA ARG A 205 6.58 6.43 13.77
C ARG A 205 5.18 7.06 13.69
N GLY A 206 4.27 6.48 13.00
CA GLY A 206 2.85 6.86 12.89
C GLY A 206 2.06 5.75 12.23
N TRP A 207 2.73 4.61 12.04
CA TRP A 207 2.17 3.43 11.36
C TRP A 207 1.71 3.77 9.95
N TYR A 208 2.61 4.37 9.15
CA TYR A 208 2.39 4.65 7.75
C TYR A 208 2.68 3.42 6.91
N TRP A 209 1.69 2.99 6.15
CA TRP A 209 1.76 1.83 5.28
C TRP A 209 1.65 2.24 3.83
N THR A 210 2.48 1.64 2.99
CA THR A 210 2.39 1.73 1.54
C THR A 210 2.46 0.34 0.95
N GLN A 211 1.51 -0.01 0.08
CA GLN A 211 1.55 -1.20 -0.75
C GLN A 211 1.51 -0.76 -2.20
N ASN A 212 2.57 -1.04 -2.95
CA ASN A 212 2.66 -0.82 -4.37
C ASN A 212 2.39 -2.10 -5.15
N PHE A 213 1.79 -1.95 -6.34
CA PHE A 213 1.47 -3.03 -7.26
C PHE A 213 2.09 -2.79 -8.63
N GLY A 214 2.50 -3.90 -9.30
CA GLY A 214 3.06 -3.91 -10.63
C GLY A 214 2.50 -5.03 -11.52
N ARG A 215 2.76 -4.89 -12.84
CA ARG A 215 2.39 -5.89 -13.86
C ARG A 215 3.61 -6.54 -14.48
#